data_82276774633806af41923329b7b65b25
#
_entry.id   82276774633806af41923329b7b65b25
#
_cell.length_a   1.000
_cell.length_b   1.000
_cell.length_c   1.000
_cell.angle_alpha   90.00
_cell.angle_beta   90.00
_cell.angle_gamma   90.00
#
_symmetry.space_group_name_H-M   'P 1'
#
loop_
_entity.id
_entity.type
_entity.pdbx_description
1 polymer ?
#
loop_
_entity_poly.entity_id
_entity_poly.type
_entity_poly.pdbx_seq_one_letter_code
_entity_poly.pdbx_strand_id
1 'polypeptide(L)'
;RDIRILWLSGPEDHGGGAHDYIRIKELFVPMLKTISRVTVDDAFKFPTQDQFDRANLLIQYLHLPNLSDKQLAMFQAFVDRGGSVVSIHESCIMRPADRAEKLAGCIGCSWKGNKTSKWSKFDHSYPLFLNTKHPAFAGLPQSVHFNDESYWNLLTRDNVEVIGTLAPTADAKDTSFADALASPEARGDTFWTYTSGKGKVFGTTTGHYTYTFYDPIYRLLLLRGIAWTLD
;
A
#
# COMPACT_ATOMS: atom_id res chain seq x y z
N ARG A 1 19.50 7.75 14.06
CA ARG A 1 18.46 8.72 14.47
C ARG A 1 17.29 8.00 15.15
N ASP A 2 16.47 8.72 15.92
CA ASP A 2 15.21 8.18 16.43
C ASP A 2 14.17 8.18 15.30
N ILE A 3 13.40 7.11 15.23
CA ILE A 3 12.38 6.89 14.21
C ILE A 3 11.02 6.91 14.89
N ARG A 4 10.14 7.79 14.42
CA ARG A 4 8.75 7.89 14.86
C ARG A 4 7.84 7.43 13.74
N ILE A 5 7.21 6.28 13.95
CA ILE A 5 6.22 5.71 13.04
C ILE A 5 4.83 6.14 13.52
N LEU A 6 4.01 6.57 12.59
CA LEU A 6 2.59 6.81 12.81
C LEU A 6 1.80 5.71 12.09
N TRP A 7 1.11 4.87 12.86
CA TRP A 7 0.23 3.84 12.30
C TRP A 7 -1.18 4.40 12.15
N LEU A 8 -1.69 4.43 10.93
CA LEU A 8 -3.03 4.91 10.61
C LEU A 8 -3.96 3.74 10.31
N SER A 9 -5.04 3.66 11.10
CA SER A 9 -6.12 2.69 10.94
C SER A 9 -7.46 3.36 10.74
N GLY A 10 -8.43 2.61 10.26
CA GLY A 10 -9.82 3.04 10.08
C GLY A 10 -10.82 2.08 10.73
N PRO A 11 -12.12 2.40 10.62
CA PRO A 11 -13.17 1.46 10.98
C PRO A 11 -13.16 0.27 10.03
N GLU A 12 -13.50 -0.90 10.54
CA GLU A 12 -13.75 -2.08 9.71
C GLU A 12 -14.91 -1.81 8.74
N ASP A 13 -14.77 -2.27 7.51
CA ASP A 13 -15.72 -2.05 6.42
C ASP A 13 -16.08 -3.33 5.66
N HIS A 14 -15.50 -4.47 6.08
CA HIS A 14 -15.77 -5.81 5.57
C HIS A 14 -16.08 -6.76 6.72
N GLY A 15 -16.58 -7.96 6.38
CA GLY A 15 -16.78 -9.04 7.34
C GLY A 15 -15.46 -9.60 7.87
N GLY A 16 -15.51 -10.32 8.98
CA GLY A 16 -14.32 -10.87 9.63
C GLY A 16 -13.42 -11.67 8.70
N GLY A 17 -12.12 -11.46 8.81
CA GLY A 17 -11.09 -12.08 7.97
C GLY A 17 -10.65 -11.25 6.77
N ALA A 18 -11.30 -10.09 6.53
CA ALA A 18 -10.88 -9.11 5.52
C ALA A 18 -10.91 -7.70 6.13
N HIS A 19 -9.98 -6.85 5.73
CA HIS A 19 -9.86 -5.46 6.20
C HIS A 19 -9.83 -5.31 7.73
N ASP A 20 -9.27 -6.29 8.43
CA ASP A 20 -9.13 -6.27 9.91
C ASP A 20 -8.03 -5.26 10.35
N TYR A 21 -8.25 -3.99 10.07
CA TYR A 21 -7.24 -2.92 10.23
C TYR A 21 -6.67 -2.84 11.64
N ILE A 22 -7.54 -3.00 12.64
CA ILE A 22 -7.12 -2.97 14.07
C ILE A 22 -6.31 -4.21 14.41
N ARG A 23 -6.75 -5.40 14.00
CA ARG A 23 -6.04 -6.65 14.26
C ARG A 23 -4.64 -6.66 13.63
N ILE A 24 -4.51 -6.13 12.42
CA ILE A 24 -3.21 -6.03 11.75
C ILE A 24 -2.31 -5.01 12.45
N LYS A 25 -2.85 -3.90 12.93
CA LYS A 25 -2.12 -2.98 13.80
C LYS A 25 -1.59 -3.70 15.05
N GLU A 26 -2.45 -4.47 15.72
CA GLU A 26 -2.07 -5.23 16.93
C GLU A 26 -1.01 -6.30 16.66
N LEU A 27 -0.94 -6.81 15.41
CA LEU A 27 0.13 -7.71 14.98
C LEU A 27 1.46 -6.98 14.73
N PHE A 28 1.44 -5.86 14.00
CA PHE A 28 2.66 -5.19 13.54
C PHE A 28 3.27 -4.23 14.55
N VAL A 29 2.46 -3.46 15.28
CA VAL A 29 2.97 -2.44 16.20
C VAL A 29 3.87 -3.02 17.30
N PRO A 30 3.56 -4.15 17.94
CA PRO A 30 4.47 -4.77 18.90
C PRO A 30 5.81 -5.16 18.26
N MET A 31 5.80 -5.73 17.05
CA MET A 31 7.04 -6.09 16.34
C MET A 31 7.90 -4.85 16.04
N LEU A 32 7.29 -3.77 15.56
CA LEU A 32 8.02 -2.54 15.25
C LEU A 32 8.61 -1.90 16.51
N LYS A 33 7.92 -1.98 17.64
CA LYS A 33 8.41 -1.47 18.94
C LYS A 33 9.59 -2.25 19.52
N THR A 34 9.88 -3.46 19.03
CA THR A 34 11.10 -4.19 19.44
C THR A 34 12.37 -3.62 18.81
N ILE A 35 12.25 -2.81 17.77
CA ILE A 35 13.40 -2.23 17.07
C ILE A 35 13.92 -1.06 17.90
N SER A 36 15.22 -1.07 18.18
CA SER A 36 15.86 -0.02 18.96
C SER A 36 15.64 1.35 18.33
N ARG A 37 15.29 2.36 19.15
CA ARG A 37 15.05 3.74 18.74
C ARG A 37 13.85 3.95 17.81
N VAL A 38 12.93 2.99 17.78
CA VAL A 38 11.65 3.10 17.09
C VAL A 38 10.54 3.34 18.11
N THR A 39 9.73 4.36 17.88
CA THR A 39 8.46 4.59 18.58
C THR A 39 7.31 4.51 17.57
N VAL A 40 6.16 4.00 18.00
CA VAL A 40 4.98 3.90 17.16
C VAL A 40 3.81 4.56 17.89
N ASP A 41 3.27 5.60 17.27
CA ASP A 41 2.06 6.31 17.66
C ASP A 41 0.88 5.86 16.78
N ASP A 42 -0.34 6.03 17.28
CA ASP A 42 -1.58 5.67 16.59
C ASP A 42 -2.32 6.90 16.07
N ALA A 43 -2.90 6.77 14.87
CA ALA A 43 -3.94 7.67 14.37
C ALA A 43 -5.15 6.86 13.88
N PHE A 44 -6.32 7.46 13.92
CA PHE A 44 -7.56 6.84 13.46
C PHE A 44 -8.25 7.73 12.41
N LYS A 45 -8.59 7.16 11.26
CA LYS A 45 -9.15 7.81 10.07
C LYS A 45 -8.22 8.81 9.38
N PHE A 46 -7.67 9.78 10.09
CA PHE A 46 -6.73 10.74 9.54
C PHE A 46 -5.88 11.37 10.65
N PRO A 47 -4.57 11.59 10.44
CA PRO A 47 -3.68 12.19 11.43
C PRO A 47 -4.00 13.67 11.71
N THR A 48 -3.70 14.11 12.91
CA THR A 48 -3.63 15.53 13.23
C THR A 48 -2.35 16.16 12.66
N GLN A 49 -2.29 17.50 12.57
CA GLN A 49 -1.08 18.21 12.14
C GLN A 49 0.11 17.87 13.06
N ASP A 50 -0.09 17.89 14.37
CA ASP A 50 0.96 17.57 15.35
C ASP A 50 1.48 16.12 15.20
N GLN A 51 0.61 15.15 14.86
CA GLN A 51 1.04 13.79 14.56
C GLN A 51 1.90 13.73 13.29
N PHE A 52 1.49 14.41 12.23
CA PHE A 52 2.31 14.53 11.03
C PHE A 52 3.65 15.20 11.34
N ASP A 53 3.67 16.32 12.06
CA ASP A 53 4.90 17.10 12.33
C ASP A 53 5.96 16.27 13.06
N ARG A 54 5.54 15.35 13.93
CA ARG A 54 6.43 14.48 14.69
C ARG A 54 6.84 13.19 13.97
N ALA A 55 6.05 12.71 13.01
CA ALA A 55 6.30 11.42 12.36
C ALA A 55 7.43 11.50 11.32
N ASN A 56 8.19 10.41 11.19
CA ASN A 56 9.13 10.16 10.09
C ASN A 56 8.50 9.26 9.02
N LEU A 57 7.64 8.35 9.44
CA LEU A 57 6.98 7.37 8.59
C LEU A 57 5.50 7.29 8.95
N LEU A 58 4.62 7.36 7.95
CA LEU A 58 3.22 6.99 8.02
C LEU A 58 3.05 5.58 7.46
N ILE A 59 2.50 4.66 8.23
CA ILE A 59 2.00 3.37 7.74
C ILE A 59 0.49 3.46 7.74
N GLN A 60 -0.13 3.41 6.56
CA GLN A 60 -1.58 3.49 6.42
C GLN A 60 -2.16 2.16 5.93
N TYR A 61 -3.07 1.61 6.72
CA TYR A 61 -3.86 0.44 6.38
C TYR A 61 -5.30 0.67 6.83
N LEU A 62 -6.11 1.16 5.91
CA LEU A 62 -7.52 1.49 6.09
C LEU A 62 -8.17 1.75 4.72
N HIS A 63 -9.49 1.73 4.68
CA HIS A 63 -10.23 2.41 3.61
C HIS A 63 -10.15 3.93 3.87
N LEU A 64 -9.44 4.65 3.03
CA LEU A 64 -9.30 6.09 3.20
C LEU A 64 -10.66 6.78 3.02
N PRO A 65 -11.09 7.60 3.99
CA PRO A 65 -12.26 8.45 3.77
C PRO A 65 -11.96 9.45 2.65
N ASN A 66 -13.00 10.06 2.09
CA ASN A 66 -12.83 11.16 1.14
C ASN A 66 -12.18 12.34 1.86
N LEU A 67 -10.86 12.46 1.73
CA LEU A 67 -10.10 13.53 2.36
C LEU A 67 -10.48 14.88 1.76
N SER A 68 -10.61 15.89 2.60
CA SER A 68 -10.78 17.28 2.17
C SER A 68 -9.50 17.82 1.52
N ASP A 69 -9.59 18.94 0.79
CA ASP A 69 -8.40 19.59 0.21
C ASP A 69 -7.39 19.98 1.27
N LYS A 70 -7.84 20.41 2.45
CA LYS A 70 -6.96 20.69 3.59
C LYS A 70 -6.20 19.44 4.05
N GLN A 71 -6.86 18.29 4.17
CA GLN A 71 -6.24 17.05 4.57
C GLN A 71 -5.25 16.54 3.51
N LEU A 72 -5.59 16.62 2.24
CA LEU A 72 -4.68 16.29 1.14
C LEU A 72 -3.46 17.21 1.12
N ALA A 73 -3.64 18.52 1.36
CA ALA A 73 -2.52 19.44 1.49
C ALA A 73 -1.61 19.14 2.69
N MET A 74 -2.19 18.74 3.83
CA MET A 74 -1.43 18.30 5.00
C MET A 74 -0.62 17.04 4.68
N PHE A 75 -1.23 16.08 3.98
CA PHE A 75 -0.54 14.84 3.57
C PHE A 75 0.60 15.15 2.59
N GLN A 76 0.35 15.97 1.57
CA GLN A 76 1.38 16.40 0.61
C GLN A 76 2.54 17.11 1.33
N ALA A 77 2.25 18.05 2.24
CA ALA A 77 3.27 18.74 3.02
C ALA A 77 4.11 17.78 3.88
N PHE A 78 3.48 16.73 4.43
CA PHE A 78 4.20 15.68 5.15
C PHE A 78 5.23 14.97 4.25
N VAL A 79 4.84 14.59 3.04
CA VAL A 79 5.74 13.90 2.11
C VAL A 79 6.81 14.85 1.56
N ASP A 80 6.44 16.08 1.22
CA ASP A 80 7.35 17.10 0.68
C ASP A 80 8.51 17.41 1.63
N ARG A 81 8.25 17.45 2.93
CA ARG A 81 9.27 17.69 3.94
C ARG A 81 10.20 16.49 4.21
N GLY A 82 9.88 15.32 3.67
CA GLY A 82 10.64 14.09 3.83
C GLY A 82 9.99 13.04 4.72
N GLY A 83 8.70 13.19 5.05
CA GLY A 83 7.91 12.12 5.65
C GLY A 83 7.72 10.98 4.67
N SER A 84 8.03 9.77 5.08
CA SER A 84 7.88 8.57 4.26
C SER A 84 6.53 7.90 4.45
N VAL A 85 6.09 7.10 3.49
CA VAL A 85 4.77 6.43 3.53
C VAL A 85 4.89 4.96 3.17
N VAL A 86 4.19 4.11 3.93
CA VAL A 86 3.83 2.76 3.51
C VAL A 86 2.32 2.71 3.34
N SER A 87 1.86 2.47 2.10
CA SER A 87 0.44 2.44 1.74
C SER A 87 0.02 1.01 1.42
N ILE A 88 -0.95 0.49 2.17
CA ILE A 88 -1.36 -0.91 2.08
C ILE A 88 -2.81 -1.00 1.58
N HIS A 89 -3.01 -1.75 0.50
CA HIS A 89 -4.29 -2.17 -0.05
C HIS A 89 -5.23 -0.98 -0.32
N GLU A 90 -6.41 -0.92 0.30
CA GLU A 90 -7.41 0.14 0.09
C GLU A 90 -6.95 1.54 0.46
N SER A 91 -5.80 1.68 1.10
CA SER A 91 -5.22 2.99 1.38
C SER A 91 -4.82 3.77 0.11
N CYS A 92 -4.85 3.14 -1.06
CA CYS A 92 -4.69 3.81 -2.35
C CYS A 92 -6.02 4.16 -3.04
N ILE A 93 -7.18 3.89 -2.40
CA ILE A 93 -8.49 4.18 -2.97
C ILE A 93 -9.01 5.51 -2.44
N MET A 94 -9.31 6.42 -3.33
CA MET A 94 -10.03 7.65 -3.03
C MET A 94 -10.99 7.99 -4.16
N ARG A 95 -12.21 8.31 -3.81
CA ARG A 95 -13.26 8.76 -4.73
C ARG A 95 -13.60 10.21 -4.40
N PRO A 96 -13.87 11.10 -5.30
CA PRO A 96 -13.91 11.07 -6.76
C PRO A 96 -12.53 11.22 -7.46
N ALA A 97 -12.51 11.25 -8.78
CA ALA A 97 -11.30 11.15 -9.60
C ALA A 97 -10.28 12.28 -9.38
N ASP A 98 -10.72 13.52 -9.16
CA ASP A 98 -9.84 14.67 -8.87
C ASP A 98 -9.06 14.47 -7.55
N ARG A 99 -9.66 13.80 -6.58
CA ARG A 99 -9.01 13.46 -5.31
C ARG A 99 -8.07 12.26 -5.45
N ALA A 100 -8.40 11.31 -6.32
CA ALA A 100 -7.50 10.21 -6.66
C ALA A 100 -6.20 10.73 -7.29
N GLU A 101 -6.26 11.75 -8.15
CA GLU A 101 -5.08 12.43 -8.72
C GLU A 101 -4.20 13.05 -7.62
N LYS A 102 -4.81 13.75 -6.66
CA LYS A 102 -4.09 14.35 -5.53
C LYS A 102 -3.46 13.29 -4.64
N LEU A 103 -4.18 12.18 -4.36
CA LEU A 103 -3.65 11.06 -3.58
C LEU A 103 -2.47 10.40 -4.32
N ALA A 104 -2.58 10.17 -5.63
CA ALA A 104 -1.48 9.64 -6.42
C ALA A 104 -0.24 10.55 -6.37
N GLY A 105 -0.42 11.86 -6.27
CA GLY A 105 0.66 12.82 -6.00
C GLY A 105 1.41 12.53 -4.71
N CYS A 106 0.70 12.10 -3.66
CA CYS A 106 1.29 11.77 -2.36
C CYS A 106 1.95 10.38 -2.33
N ILE A 107 1.31 9.35 -2.94
CA ILE A 107 1.71 7.95 -2.75
C ILE A 107 2.08 7.18 -4.04
N GLY A 108 2.07 7.85 -5.18
CA GLY A 108 2.50 7.29 -6.46
C GLY A 108 1.39 6.63 -7.27
N CYS A 109 0.52 5.85 -6.64
CA CYS A 109 -0.59 5.15 -7.29
C CYS A 109 -1.91 5.41 -6.56
N SER A 110 -3.01 5.43 -7.31
CA SER A 110 -4.36 5.54 -6.74
C SER A 110 -5.41 4.90 -7.63
N TRP A 111 -6.56 4.56 -7.05
CA TRP A 111 -7.71 4.04 -7.77
C TRP A 111 -8.30 5.10 -8.71
N LYS A 112 -8.32 4.82 -10.00
CA LYS A 112 -8.77 5.77 -11.05
C LYS A 112 -10.29 5.81 -11.23
N GLY A 113 -11.02 5.00 -10.48
CA GLY A 113 -12.47 4.82 -10.59
C GLY A 113 -12.85 3.51 -11.29
N ASN A 114 -14.07 3.03 -11.02
CA ASN A 114 -14.54 1.69 -11.42
C ASN A 114 -14.62 1.46 -12.94
N LYS A 115 -14.60 2.54 -13.74
CA LYS A 115 -14.56 2.42 -15.20
C LYS A 115 -13.19 1.97 -15.70
N THR A 116 -12.11 2.33 -15.01
CA THR A 116 -10.72 2.10 -15.43
C THR A 116 -10.02 1.10 -14.51
N SER A 117 -9.97 1.39 -13.21
CA SER A 117 -9.38 0.48 -12.24
C SER A 117 -10.32 -0.67 -11.94
N LYS A 118 -9.75 -1.85 -11.79
CA LYS A 118 -10.47 -3.10 -11.53
C LYS A 118 -9.86 -3.78 -10.32
N TRP A 119 -10.60 -4.64 -9.69
CA TRP A 119 -10.13 -5.51 -8.63
C TRP A 119 -10.47 -6.96 -8.95
N SER A 120 -9.66 -7.87 -8.47
CA SER A 120 -9.86 -9.31 -8.61
C SER A 120 -9.54 -10.02 -7.32
N LYS A 121 -10.43 -10.90 -6.90
CA LYS A 121 -10.17 -11.86 -5.83
C LYS A 121 -9.81 -13.20 -6.48
N PHE A 122 -8.83 -13.86 -5.90
CA PHE A 122 -8.39 -15.16 -6.38
C PHE A 122 -8.85 -16.23 -5.39
N ASP A 123 -9.36 -17.34 -5.92
CA ASP A 123 -9.72 -18.52 -5.13
C ASP A 123 -8.55 -19.50 -4.96
N HIS A 124 -7.39 -19.15 -5.51
CA HIS A 124 -6.15 -19.92 -5.45
C HIS A 124 -4.94 -18.99 -5.41
N SER A 125 -3.82 -19.57 -5.04
CA SER A 125 -2.54 -18.87 -5.01
C SER A 125 -2.08 -18.50 -6.41
N TYR A 126 -1.64 -17.28 -6.61
CA TYR A 126 -1.14 -16.78 -7.89
C TYR A 126 0.32 -16.29 -7.78
N PRO A 127 1.11 -16.42 -8.86
CA PRO A 127 2.48 -15.92 -8.87
C PRO A 127 2.53 -14.40 -8.94
N LEU A 128 3.33 -13.83 -8.07
CA LEU A 128 3.69 -12.43 -8.05
C LEU A 128 5.18 -12.32 -8.29
N PHE A 129 5.57 -11.65 -9.36
CA PHE A 129 6.96 -11.47 -9.75
C PHE A 129 7.57 -10.24 -9.10
N LEU A 130 8.75 -10.41 -8.50
CA LEU A 130 9.46 -9.36 -7.78
C LEU A 130 10.67 -8.86 -8.57
N ASN A 131 10.85 -7.54 -8.61
CA ASN A 131 12.09 -6.94 -9.08
C ASN A 131 13.16 -7.07 -7.99
N THR A 132 13.88 -8.19 -8.00
CA THR A 132 14.94 -8.47 -7.01
C THR A 132 16.21 -7.63 -7.19
N LYS A 133 16.29 -6.80 -8.23
CA LYS A 133 17.35 -5.79 -8.40
C LYS A 133 17.07 -4.54 -7.55
N HIS A 134 15.80 -4.30 -7.20
CA HIS A 134 15.46 -3.19 -6.33
C HIS A 134 15.90 -3.48 -4.89
N PRO A 135 16.50 -2.50 -4.15
CA PRO A 135 17.03 -2.72 -2.80
C PRO A 135 16.03 -3.30 -1.80
N ALA A 136 14.74 -2.91 -1.88
CA ALA A 136 13.70 -3.45 -1.02
C ALA A 136 13.54 -4.97 -1.18
N PHE A 137 13.79 -5.52 -2.37
CA PHE A 137 13.58 -6.94 -2.67
C PHE A 137 14.86 -7.72 -3.01
N ALA A 138 16.02 -7.10 -2.84
CA ALA A 138 17.30 -7.75 -3.07
C ALA A 138 17.47 -9.01 -2.20
N GLY A 139 17.89 -10.11 -2.82
CA GLY A 139 18.08 -11.41 -2.15
C GLY A 139 16.80 -12.22 -1.89
N LEU A 140 15.64 -11.73 -2.33
CA LEU A 140 14.38 -12.50 -2.29
C LEU A 140 14.24 -13.39 -3.53
N PRO A 141 13.35 -14.40 -3.50
CA PRO A 141 12.97 -15.14 -4.70
C PRO A 141 12.40 -14.22 -5.78
N GLN A 142 12.58 -14.59 -7.06
CA GLN A 142 12.03 -13.83 -8.18
C GLN A 142 10.50 -13.86 -8.24
N SER A 143 9.87 -14.86 -7.64
CA SER A 143 8.43 -14.94 -7.49
C SER A 143 8.02 -15.47 -6.13
N VAL A 144 6.88 -15.01 -5.67
CA VAL A 144 6.20 -15.49 -4.47
C VAL A 144 4.74 -15.75 -4.81
N HIS A 145 4.03 -16.50 -3.98
CA HIS A 145 2.65 -16.85 -4.24
C HIS A 145 1.75 -16.39 -3.09
N PHE A 146 0.68 -15.70 -3.45
CA PHE A 146 -0.36 -15.28 -2.50
C PHE A 146 -1.74 -15.63 -3.04
N ASN A 147 -2.67 -15.86 -2.13
CA ASN A 147 -4.10 -15.86 -2.40
C ASN A 147 -4.69 -14.62 -1.74
N ASP A 148 -4.88 -13.57 -2.52
CA ASP A 148 -5.36 -12.28 -2.03
C ASP A 148 -6.14 -11.54 -3.12
N GLU A 149 -6.70 -10.39 -2.80
CA GLU A 149 -7.25 -9.45 -3.78
C GLU A 149 -6.13 -8.60 -4.37
N SER A 150 -6.22 -8.29 -5.65
CA SER A 150 -5.32 -7.36 -6.32
C SER A 150 -6.08 -6.29 -7.08
N TYR A 151 -5.46 -5.12 -7.26
CA TYR A 151 -5.99 -4.04 -8.06
C TYR A 151 -5.24 -3.91 -9.38
N TRP A 152 -5.96 -3.48 -10.41
CA TRP A 152 -5.49 -3.38 -11.78
C TRP A 152 -5.72 -1.98 -12.32
N ASN A 153 -4.85 -1.55 -13.23
CA ASN A 153 -4.99 -0.28 -13.96
C ASN A 153 -5.19 0.92 -13.02
N LEU A 154 -4.37 1.01 -12.00
CA LEU A 154 -4.33 2.18 -11.13
C LEU A 154 -3.88 3.42 -11.92
N LEU A 155 -4.30 4.60 -11.47
CA LEU A 155 -3.64 5.83 -11.82
C LEU A 155 -2.23 5.79 -11.25
N THR A 156 -1.22 5.86 -12.11
CA THR A 156 0.20 5.74 -11.74
C THR A 156 0.95 6.99 -12.17
N ARG A 157 1.75 7.57 -11.29
CA ARG A 157 2.60 8.73 -11.59
C ARG A 157 3.82 8.29 -12.39
N ASP A 158 4.37 9.19 -13.23
CA ASP A 158 5.45 8.88 -14.17
C ASP A 158 6.74 8.36 -13.53
N ASN A 159 7.04 8.80 -12.30
CA ASN A 159 8.24 8.40 -11.56
C ASN A 159 8.01 7.26 -10.55
N VAL A 160 6.93 6.51 -10.70
CA VAL A 160 6.70 5.28 -9.95
C VAL A 160 7.57 4.16 -10.52
N GLU A 161 8.33 3.49 -9.66
CA GLU A 161 8.99 2.24 -9.99
C GLU A 161 8.14 1.07 -9.49
N VAL A 162 7.64 0.26 -10.41
CA VAL A 162 6.93 -0.98 -10.10
C VAL A 162 7.96 -2.05 -9.77
N ILE A 163 7.89 -2.57 -8.55
CA ILE A 163 8.84 -3.57 -8.04
C ILE A 163 8.21 -4.94 -7.78
N GLY A 164 6.90 -5.05 -7.94
CA GLY A 164 6.17 -6.33 -7.89
C GLY A 164 4.99 -6.30 -8.84
N THR A 165 4.87 -7.33 -9.68
CA THR A 165 3.85 -7.41 -10.72
C THR A 165 3.16 -8.75 -10.67
N LEU A 166 1.85 -8.73 -10.68
CA LEU A 166 1.02 -9.92 -10.84
C LEU A 166 1.01 -10.32 -12.32
N ALA A 167 1.34 -11.59 -12.60
CA ALA A 167 1.12 -12.12 -13.93
C ALA A 167 -0.30 -12.69 -14.03
N PRO A 168 -1.06 -12.29 -15.03
CA PRO A 168 -2.33 -12.91 -15.35
C PRO A 168 -2.11 -14.38 -15.70
N THR A 169 -2.81 -15.28 -15.03
CA THR A 169 -2.89 -16.67 -15.45
C THR A 169 -4.19 -16.90 -16.22
N ALA A 170 -4.13 -17.70 -17.29
CA ALA A 170 -5.29 -18.01 -18.14
C ALA A 170 -6.44 -18.72 -17.38
N ASP A 171 -6.18 -19.17 -16.16
CA ASP A 171 -7.12 -19.91 -15.31
C ASP A 171 -7.91 -19.03 -14.34
N ALA A 172 -7.73 -17.71 -14.37
CA ALA A 172 -8.52 -16.82 -13.52
C ALA A 172 -9.98 -16.82 -13.95
N LYS A 173 -10.82 -17.42 -13.13
CA LYS A 173 -12.27 -17.54 -13.37
C LYS A 173 -13.06 -16.28 -13.02
N ASP A 174 -12.41 -15.26 -12.47
CA ASP A 174 -13.06 -14.02 -12.12
C ASP A 174 -13.30 -13.16 -13.36
N THR A 175 -14.54 -12.80 -13.61
CA THR A 175 -14.94 -11.98 -14.75
C THR A 175 -14.27 -10.60 -14.76
N SER A 176 -13.98 -10.03 -13.59
CA SER A 176 -13.26 -8.75 -13.47
C SER A 176 -11.81 -8.87 -13.94
N PHE A 177 -11.23 -10.05 -13.76
CA PHE A 177 -9.89 -10.38 -14.24
C PHE A 177 -9.86 -10.56 -15.76
N ALA A 178 -10.84 -11.23 -16.34
CA ALA A 178 -10.97 -11.36 -17.80
C ALA A 178 -11.07 -10.00 -18.49
N ASP A 179 -11.82 -9.06 -17.90
CA ASP A 179 -11.91 -7.68 -18.39
C ASP A 179 -10.58 -6.93 -18.26
N ALA A 180 -9.83 -7.13 -17.18
CA ALA A 180 -8.51 -6.55 -16.99
C ALA A 180 -7.51 -7.11 -18.01
N LEU A 181 -7.56 -8.42 -18.30
CA LEU A 181 -6.71 -9.08 -19.30
C LEU A 181 -7.05 -8.73 -20.74
N ALA A 182 -8.31 -8.44 -21.02
CA ALA A 182 -8.75 -8.03 -22.35
C ALA A 182 -8.23 -6.63 -22.73
N SER A 183 -7.76 -5.85 -21.78
CA SER A 183 -7.11 -4.57 -22.05
C SER A 183 -5.64 -4.80 -22.43
N PRO A 184 -5.16 -4.32 -23.59
CA PRO A 184 -3.74 -4.40 -23.92
C PRO A 184 -2.86 -3.57 -22.98
N GLU A 185 -3.46 -2.73 -22.13
CA GLU A 185 -2.80 -1.89 -21.15
C GLU A 185 -2.97 -2.44 -19.71
N ALA A 186 -3.52 -3.66 -19.56
CA ALA A 186 -3.75 -4.25 -18.25
C ALA A 186 -2.45 -4.36 -17.44
N ARG A 187 -2.41 -3.67 -16.30
CA ARG A 187 -1.26 -3.66 -15.41
C ARG A 187 -1.69 -4.10 -14.02
N GLY A 188 -1.12 -5.20 -13.58
CA GLY A 188 -1.27 -5.73 -12.23
C GLY A 188 -0.11 -5.29 -11.33
N ASP A 189 0.12 -3.98 -11.22
CA ASP A 189 1.19 -3.41 -10.41
C ASP A 189 0.84 -3.60 -8.93
N THR A 190 1.50 -4.56 -8.28
CA THR A 190 1.14 -5.00 -6.93
C THR A 190 2.00 -4.35 -5.85
N PHE A 191 3.29 -4.14 -6.14
CA PHE A 191 4.19 -3.39 -5.27
C PHE A 191 4.87 -2.29 -6.06
N TRP A 192 4.97 -1.12 -5.47
CA TRP A 192 5.65 0.01 -6.08
C TRP A 192 6.46 0.82 -5.07
N THR A 193 7.43 1.54 -5.59
CA THR A 193 8.13 2.61 -4.88
C THR A 193 7.95 3.93 -5.62
N TYR A 194 8.00 5.01 -4.89
CA TYR A 194 7.78 6.34 -5.39
C TYR A 194 8.50 7.36 -4.52
N THR A 195 8.98 8.43 -5.11
CA THR A 195 9.52 9.57 -4.37
C THR A 195 8.63 10.77 -4.61
N SER A 196 8.07 11.34 -3.54
CA SER A 196 7.27 12.56 -3.56
C SER A 196 7.98 13.60 -2.69
N GLY A 197 8.34 14.73 -3.29
CA GLY A 197 9.17 15.70 -2.59
C GLY A 197 10.48 15.07 -2.11
N LYS A 198 10.68 15.04 -0.79
CA LYS A 198 11.82 14.38 -0.14
C LYS A 198 11.44 13.05 0.53
N GLY A 199 10.17 12.68 0.51
CA GLY A 199 9.65 11.46 1.12
C GLY A 199 9.74 10.27 0.20
N LYS A 200 10.01 9.09 0.75
CA LYS A 200 9.96 7.81 0.06
C LYS A 200 8.64 7.10 0.33
N VAL A 201 8.07 6.50 -0.68
CA VAL A 201 6.81 5.75 -0.59
C VAL A 201 7.02 4.31 -1.02
N PHE A 202 6.53 3.38 -0.23
CA PHE A 202 6.37 1.98 -0.59
C PHE A 202 4.88 1.65 -0.56
N GLY A 203 4.34 1.13 -1.64
CA GLY A 203 2.92 0.81 -1.75
C GLY A 203 2.69 -0.63 -2.19
N THR A 204 1.53 -1.16 -1.80
CA THR A 204 1.05 -2.47 -2.26
C THR A 204 -0.46 -2.52 -2.37
N THR A 205 -0.95 -3.25 -3.39
CA THR A 205 -2.38 -3.58 -3.52
C THR A 205 -2.77 -4.85 -2.77
N THR A 206 -1.81 -5.69 -2.36
CA THR A 206 -2.04 -6.89 -1.55
C THR A 206 -2.33 -6.51 -0.10
N GLY A 207 -3.23 -7.23 0.56
CA GLY A 207 -3.58 -7.00 1.96
C GLY A 207 -5.07 -6.93 2.25
N HIS A 208 -5.90 -7.55 1.38
CA HIS A 208 -7.34 -7.66 1.61
C HIS A 208 -7.65 -8.61 2.77
N TYR A 209 -7.05 -9.79 2.76
CA TYR A 209 -7.34 -10.82 3.76
C TYR A 209 -6.39 -10.76 4.95
N THR A 210 -6.95 -10.97 6.14
CA THR A 210 -6.18 -11.03 7.39
C THR A 210 -5.10 -12.11 7.36
N TYR A 211 -5.37 -13.27 6.77
CA TYR A 211 -4.41 -14.37 6.70
C TYR A 211 -3.16 -14.02 5.90
N THR A 212 -3.25 -13.14 4.92
CA THR A 212 -2.10 -12.67 4.13
C THR A 212 -1.02 -12.05 5.03
N PHE A 213 -1.43 -11.31 6.06
CA PHE A 213 -0.50 -10.71 7.01
C PHE A 213 0.14 -11.72 7.98
N TYR A 214 -0.38 -12.93 8.05
CA TYR A 214 0.26 -14.03 8.79
C TYR A 214 1.26 -14.82 7.94
N ASP A 215 1.26 -14.64 6.62
CA ASP A 215 2.27 -15.20 5.74
C ASP A 215 3.64 -14.57 6.03
N PRO A 216 4.68 -15.40 6.35
CA PRO A 216 5.99 -14.88 6.70
C PRO A 216 6.68 -14.14 5.55
N ILE A 217 6.41 -14.52 4.29
CA ILE A 217 6.98 -13.84 3.12
C ILE A 217 6.34 -12.48 2.94
N TYR A 218 5.00 -12.39 3.04
CA TYR A 218 4.32 -11.10 2.95
C TYR A 218 4.79 -10.13 4.05
N ARG A 219 4.90 -10.60 5.28
CA ARG A 219 5.47 -9.78 6.37
C ARG A 219 6.88 -9.31 6.06
N LEU A 220 7.71 -10.21 5.52
CA LEU A 220 9.07 -9.85 5.13
C LEU A 220 9.08 -8.76 4.05
N LEU A 221 8.21 -8.86 3.03
CA LEU A 221 8.07 -7.83 1.99
C LEU A 221 7.70 -6.47 2.57
N LEU A 222 6.71 -6.44 3.48
CA LEU A 222 6.31 -5.19 4.15
C LEU A 222 7.42 -4.61 5.03
N LEU A 223 8.10 -5.43 5.84
CA LEU A 223 9.17 -4.97 6.71
C LEU A 223 10.36 -4.42 5.91
N ARG A 224 10.68 -5.03 4.77
CA ARG A 224 11.73 -4.53 3.86
C ARG A 224 11.32 -3.24 3.17
N GLY A 225 10.04 -3.10 2.79
CA GLY A 225 9.48 -1.84 2.30
C GLY A 225 9.57 -0.73 3.35
N ILE A 226 9.21 -1.01 4.60
CA ILE A 226 9.36 -0.09 5.73
C ILE A 226 10.83 0.32 5.89
N ALA A 227 11.75 -0.64 5.91
CA ALA A 227 13.18 -0.36 6.04
C ALA A 227 13.69 0.54 4.90
N TRP A 228 13.32 0.22 3.65
CA TRP A 228 13.72 1.00 2.48
C TRP A 228 13.22 2.45 2.52
N THR A 229 12.00 2.68 3.05
CA THR A 229 11.47 4.05 3.17
C THR A 229 12.22 4.90 4.22
N LEU A 230 12.92 4.28 5.13
CA LEU A 230 13.64 4.94 6.24
C LEU A 230 15.15 5.10 6.00
N ASP A 231 15.67 4.45 4.96
CA ASP A 231 17.06 4.53 4.52
C ASP A 231 17.30 5.82 3.71
#